data_5aa6782c47c696333d11e03f25f59dcd
#
_entry.id   5aa6782c47c696333d11e03f25f59dcd
#
_cell.length_a   1.000
_cell.length_b   1.000
_cell.length_c   1.000
_cell.angle_alpha   90.00
_cell.angle_beta   90.00
_cell.angle_gamma   90.00
#
_symmetry.space_group_name_H-M   'P 1'
#
loop_
_entity.id
_entity.type
_entity.pdbx_description
1 polymer ?
#
loop_
_entity_poly.entity_id
_entity_poly.type
_entity_poly.pdbx_seq_one_letter_code
_entity_poly.pdbx_strand_id
1 'polypeptide(L)'
;MMKKGVKITVIILVTLLLTVMAAAIIIPVVFKDKIKEKVENVLNGKLTAKVTFDNYRLNLFRAFPNASFSLVDLSVTGTGDFEGDTLASVKSAGIVINLRSLFGDGGYEIKSVIIDKPFVNAIINNAGKANWDIVREFPEEDSGDQTVTDVTTGEDTDSEEPSDLKLMLRKFAINNGRVNYTDHESDMQAAVNDLSFLLSGNLSGSQSVLD
;
A
#
# COMPACT_ATOMS: atom_id res chain seq x y z
N MET A 1 44.60 -21.48 -14.80
CA MET A 1 44.18 -22.37 -13.66
C MET A 1 43.84 -21.50 -12.46
N MET A 2 42.59 -21.48 -12.02
CA MET A 2 42.18 -20.74 -10.81
C MET A 2 42.84 -21.41 -9.56
N LYS A 3 43.43 -20.59 -8.69
CA LYS A 3 44.05 -21.07 -7.41
C LYS A 3 42.96 -21.74 -6.57
N LYS A 4 43.30 -22.84 -5.87
CA LYS A 4 42.36 -23.63 -5.04
C LYS A 4 41.49 -22.77 -4.11
N GLY A 5 42.06 -21.72 -3.51
CA GLY A 5 41.34 -20.78 -2.66
C GLY A 5 40.20 -20.03 -3.38
N VAL A 6 40.43 -19.56 -4.63
CA VAL A 6 39.44 -18.88 -5.41
C VAL A 6 38.24 -19.80 -5.76
N LYS A 7 38.50 -21.09 -6.05
CA LYS A 7 37.41 -22.06 -6.30
C LYS A 7 36.54 -22.27 -5.07
N ILE A 8 37.15 -22.39 -3.87
CA ILE A 8 36.39 -22.55 -2.62
C ILE A 8 35.56 -21.32 -2.34
N THR A 9 36.12 -20.12 -2.47
CA THR A 9 35.37 -18.86 -2.28
C THR A 9 34.19 -18.75 -3.25
N VAL A 10 34.39 -19.09 -4.53
CA VAL A 10 33.30 -19.08 -5.53
C VAL A 10 32.21 -20.10 -5.17
N ILE A 11 32.57 -21.31 -4.75
CA ILE A 11 31.59 -22.33 -4.32
C ILE A 11 30.78 -21.83 -3.13
N ILE A 12 31.44 -21.27 -2.10
CA ILE A 12 30.74 -20.71 -0.92
C ILE A 12 29.76 -19.61 -1.36
N LEU A 13 30.19 -18.70 -2.21
CA LEU A 13 29.37 -17.58 -2.68
C LEU A 13 28.17 -18.05 -3.51
N VAL A 14 28.37 -19.05 -4.36
CA VAL A 14 27.29 -19.67 -5.16
C VAL A 14 26.32 -20.41 -4.25
N THR A 15 26.81 -21.17 -3.26
CA THR A 15 25.96 -21.90 -2.30
C THR A 15 25.14 -20.90 -1.47
N LEU A 16 25.76 -19.84 -0.97
CA LEU A 16 25.07 -18.78 -0.23
C LEU A 16 23.97 -18.12 -1.11
N LEU A 17 24.30 -17.80 -2.35
CA LEU A 17 23.34 -17.22 -3.29
C LEU A 17 22.15 -18.15 -3.53
N LEU A 18 22.40 -19.44 -3.76
CA LEU A 18 21.35 -20.46 -3.97
C LEU A 18 20.49 -20.62 -2.71
N THR A 19 21.08 -20.58 -1.51
CA THR A 19 20.34 -20.66 -0.25
C THR A 19 19.44 -19.45 -0.07
N VAL A 20 19.93 -18.24 -0.33
CA VAL A 20 19.13 -17.01 -0.27
C VAL A 20 18.00 -17.04 -1.31
N MET A 21 18.27 -17.49 -2.54
CA MET A 21 17.24 -17.65 -3.56
C MET A 21 16.15 -18.67 -3.16
N ALA A 22 16.57 -19.82 -2.61
CA ALA A 22 15.62 -20.83 -2.13
C ALA A 22 14.77 -20.29 -0.98
N ALA A 23 15.36 -19.61 0.00
CA ALA A 23 14.65 -18.97 1.11
C ALA A 23 13.64 -17.93 0.61
N ALA A 24 14.03 -17.08 -0.33
CA ALA A 24 13.16 -16.06 -0.92
C ALA A 24 11.93 -16.63 -1.66
N ILE A 25 12.01 -17.87 -2.14
CA ILE A 25 10.86 -18.58 -2.77
C ILE A 25 10.06 -19.34 -1.70
N ILE A 26 10.73 -20.02 -0.78
CA ILE A 26 10.09 -20.93 0.18
C ILE A 26 9.35 -20.14 1.26
N ILE A 27 9.97 -19.07 1.82
CA ILE A 27 9.40 -18.30 2.92
C ILE A 27 7.99 -17.75 2.58
N PRO A 28 7.75 -17.05 1.47
CA PRO A 28 6.42 -16.56 1.12
C PRO A 28 5.37 -17.67 0.95
N VAL A 29 5.79 -18.85 0.49
CA VAL A 29 4.87 -19.98 0.28
C VAL A 29 4.52 -20.68 1.59
N VAL A 30 5.51 -20.94 2.44
CA VAL A 30 5.32 -21.66 3.71
C VAL A 30 4.61 -20.79 4.76
N PHE A 31 4.89 -19.48 4.79
CA PHE A 31 4.32 -18.56 5.76
C PHE A 31 3.13 -17.75 5.21
N LYS A 32 2.55 -18.17 4.09
CA LYS A 32 1.48 -17.48 3.41
C LYS A 32 0.32 -17.08 4.34
N ASP A 33 -0.17 -18.04 5.13
CA ASP A 33 -1.33 -17.81 6.01
C ASP A 33 -0.97 -16.86 7.17
N LYS A 34 0.22 -16.99 7.74
CA LYS A 34 0.69 -16.08 8.80
C LYS A 34 0.89 -14.65 8.30
N ILE A 35 1.41 -14.49 7.09
CA ILE A 35 1.57 -13.16 6.47
C ILE A 35 0.20 -12.55 6.21
N LYS A 36 -0.73 -13.34 5.65
CA LYS A 36 -2.11 -12.91 5.41
C LYS A 36 -2.77 -12.44 6.70
N GLU A 37 -2.77 -13.27 7.73
CA GLU A 37 -3.35 -12.95 9.04
C GLU A 37 -2.75 -11.67 9.64
N LYS A 38 -1.42 -11.52 9.58
CA LYS A 38 -0.76 -10.32 10.10
C LYS A 38 -1.15 -9.06 9.36
N VAL A 39 -1.24 -9.11 8.03
CA VAL A 39 -1.66 -7.97 7.20
C VAL A 39 -3.11 -7.61 7.48
N GLU A 40 -4.02 -8.60 7.52
CA GLU A 40 -5.43 -8.39 7.86
C GLU A 40 -5.58 -7.79 9.27
N ASN A 41 -4.84 -8.29 10.26
CA ASN A 41 -4.89 -7.77 11.63
C ASN A 41 -4.41 -6.32 11.74
N VAL A 42 -3.35 -5.94 11.02
CA VAL A 42 -2.86 -4.56 10.99
C VAL A 42 -3.89 -3.62 10.36
N LEU A 43 -4.50 -4.03 9.23
CA LEU A 43 -5.53 -3.24 8.55
C LEU A 43 -6.79 -3.11 9.42
N ASN A 44 -7.30 -4.22 9.95
CA ASN A 44 -8.49 -4.25 10.79
C ASN A 44 -8.28 -3.55 12.15
N GLY A 45 -7.04 -3.45 12.61
CA GLY A 45 -6.70 -2.69 13.82
C GLY A 45 -6.87 -1.18 13.66
N LYS A 46 -6.72 -0.66 12.47
CA LYS A 46 -6.79 0.78 12.16
C LYS A 46 -8.16 1.23 11.62
N LEU A 47 -9.03 0.30 11.28
CA LEU A 47 -10.31 0.57 10.65
C LEU A 47 -11.47 0.08 11.52
N THR A 48 -12.63 0.72 11.39
CA THR A 48 -13.93 0.25 11.90
C THR A 48 -14.66 -0.63 10.89
N ALA A 49 -13.97 -1.07 9.83
CA ALA A 49 -14.46 -1.97 8.80
C ALA A 49 -13.64 -3.26 8.80
N LYS A 50 -14.19 -4.34 8.27
CA LYS A 50 -13.51 -5.62 8.12
C LYS A 50 -12.83 -5.70 6.76
N VAL A 51 -11.50 -5.75 6.75
CA VAL A 51 -10.68 -5.93 5.55
C VAL A 51 -10.28 -7.40 5.43
N THR A 52 -10.51 -7.99 4.27
CA THR A 52 -10.14 -9.36 3.95
C THR A 52 -9.59 -9.43 2.52
N PHE A 53 -8.76 -10.41 2.22
CA PHE A 53 -8.31 -10.70 0.85
C PHE A 53 -8.03 -12.21 0.71
N ASP A 54 -8.17 -12.74 -0.50
CA ASP A 54 -7.99 -14.17 -0.73
C ASP A 54 -6.54 -14.57 -0.74
N ASN A 55 -5.72 -13.80 -1.45
CA ASN A 55 -4.35 -14.16 -1.71
C ASN A 55 -3.46 -12.92 -1.90
N TYR A 56 -2.15 -13.12 -1.79
CA TYR A 56 -1.17 -12.16 -2.25
C TYR A 56 -0.19 -12.81 -3.24
N ARG A 57 0.41 -11.99 -4.09
CA ARG A 57 1.45 -12.39 -5.03
C ARG A 57 2.68 -11.53 -4.80
N LEU A 58 3.82 -12.18 -4.61
CA LEU A 58 5.11 -11.52 -4.47
C LEU A 58 6.05 -12.02 -5.58
N ASN A 59 6.56 -11.11 -6.39
CA ASN A 59 7.55 -11.42 -7.43
C ASN A 59 8.80 -10.59 -7.18
N LEU A 60 9.88 -11.27 -6.80
CA LEU A 60 11.18 -10.66 -6.55
C LEU A 60 12.16 -10.86 -7.72
N PHE A 61 11.98 -11.94 -8.50
CA PHE A 61 12.98 -12.38 -9.49
C PHE A 61 12.61 -12.06 -10.94
N ARG A 62 11.32 -12.18 -11.33
CA ARG A 62 10.90 -11.93 -12.71
C ARG A 62 11.00 -10.48 -13.15
N ALA A 63 10.94 -9.56 -12.20
CA ALA A 63 10.98 -8.12 -12.44
C ALA A 63 12.30 -7.48 -11.97
N PHE A 64 13.29 -8.28 -11.56
CA PHE A 64 14.56 -7.75 -11.06
C PHE A 64 15.16 -6.70 -12.01
N PRO A 65 15.60 -5.52 -11.56
CA PRO A 65 15.80 -5.08 -10.17
C PRO A 65 14.53 -4.54 -9.46
N ASN A 66 13.35 -4.79 -9.97
CA ASN A 66 12.11 -4.41 -9.31
C ASN A 66 11.53 -5.59 -8.53
N ALA A 67 10.72 -5.28 -7.51
CA ALA A 67 9.84 -6.24 -6.83
C ALA A 67 8.39 -5.84 -7.08
N SER A 68 7.50 -6.81 -7.20
CA SER A 68 6.06 -6.55 -7.24
C SER A 68 5.34 -7.30 -6.13
N PHE A 69 4.43 -6.59 -5.47
CA PHE A 69 3.50 -7.13 -4.50
C PHE A 69 2.08 -6.82 -4.94
N SER A 70 1.18 -7.78 -4.84
CA SER A 70 -0.23 -7.59 -5.20
C SER A 70 -1.12 -8.33 -4.23
N LEU A 71 -2.20 -7.69 -3.78
CA LEU A 71 -3.33 -8.31 -3.11
C LEU A 71 -4.36 -8.76 -4.16
N VAL A 72 -5.00 -9.88 -3.92
CA VAL A 72 -6.00 -10.47 -4.82
C VAL A 72 -7.31 -10.65 -4.07
N ASP A 73 -8.41 -10.24 -4.70
CA ASP A 73 -9.77 -10.29 -4.17
C ASP A 73 -9.86 -9.62 -2.78
N LEU A 74 -9.36 -8.36 -2.72
CA LEU A 74 -9.46 -7.51 -1.54
C LEU A 74 -10.91 -7.05 -1.39
N SER A 75 -11.44 -7.13 -0.17
CA SER A 75 -12.77 -6.64 0.21
C SER A 75 -12.73 -5.88 1.53
N VAL A 76 -13.45 -4.79 1.57
CA VAL A 76 -13.70 -3.98 2.77
C VAL A 76 -15.20 -4.02 3.04
N THR A 77 -15.59 -4.62 4.15
CA THR A 77 -16.99 -4.80 4.54
C THR A 77 -17.28 -3.93 5.77
N GLY A 78 -18.39 -3.23 5.76
CA GLY A 78 -18.85 -2.40 6.85
C GLY A 78 -19.12 -3.21 8.12
N THR A 79 -19.16 -2.52 9.25
CA THR A 79 -19.54 -3.04 10.57
C THR A 79 -20.61 -2.13 11.19
N GLY A 80 -21.26 -2.57 12.26
CA GLY A 80 -22.28 -1.79 12.94
C GLY A 80 -23.47 -1.47 12.04
N ASP A 81 -23.76 -0.19 11.81
CA ASP A 81 -24.89 0.26 10.99
C ASP A 81 -24.81 -0.20 9.51
N PHE A 82 -23.64 -0.62 9.06
CA PHE A 82 -23.34 -1.09 7.69
C PHE A 82 -22.85 -2.54 7.67
N GLU A 83 -23.23 -3.33 8.70
CA GLU A 83 -22.79 -4.72 8.80
C GLU A 83 -23.29 -5.54 7.60
N GLY A 84 -22.34 -6.18 6.91
CA GLY A 84 -22.61 -6.99 5.73
C GLY A 84 -22.55 -6.22 4.41
N ASP A 85 -22.56 -4.89 4.42
CA ASP A 85 -22.42 -4.10 3.21
C ASP A 85 -20.96 -4.06 2.78
N THR A 86 -20.70 -4.37 1.51
CA THR A 86 -19.38 -4.19 0.93
C THR A 86 -19.18 -2.73 0.59
N LEU A 87 -18.30 -2.04 1.31
CA LEU A 87 -17.89 -0.67 1.00
C LEU A 87 -17.00 -0.63 -0.24
N ALA A 88 -16.00 -1.50 -0.30
CA ALA A 88 -15.09 -1.54 -1.43
C ALA A 88 -14.61 -2.96 -1.70
N SER A 89 -14.36 -3.27 -2.96
CA SER A 89 -13.66 -4.49 -3.36
C SER A 89 -12.75 -4.23 -4.54
N VAL A 90 -11.69 -5.03 -4.67
CA VAL A 90 -10.72 -4.90 -5.76
C VAL A 90 -10.30 -6.29 -6.20
N LYS A 91 -10.38 -6.56 -7.49
CA LYS A 91 -9.92 -7.85 -8.03
C LYS A 91 -8.42 -8.06 -7.86
N SER A 92 -7.64 -7.00 -8.09
CA SER A 92 -6.20 -6.99 -7.80
C SER A 92 -5.73 -5.58 -7.53
N ALA A 93 -4.99 -5.38 -6.44
CA ALA A 93 -4.29 -4.14 -6.14
C ALA A 93 -2.79 -4.45 -6.04
N GLY A 94 -2.00 -3.86 -6.92
CA GLY A 94 -0.57 -4.18 -7.05
C GLY A 94 0.32 -2.96 -7.02
N ILE A 95 1.51 -3.14 -6.42
CA ILE A 95 2.58 -2.16 -6.37
C ILE A 95 3.86 -2.78 -6.95
N VAL A 96 4.60 -2.00 -7.73
CA VAL A 96 5.94 -2.36 -8.22
C VAL A 96 6.94 -1.36 -7.67
N ILE A 97 7.96 -1.84 -6.99
CA ILE A 97 8.99 -1.03 -6.32
C ILE A 97 10.35 -1.33 -6.96
N ASN A 98 11.17 -0.32 -7.13
CA ASN A 98 12.57 -0.47 -7.53
C ASN A 98 13.39 -0.89 -6.31
N LEU A 99 13.89 -2.15 -6.27
CA LEU A 99 14.67 -2.63 -5.14
C LEU A 99 15.97 -1.86 -4.92
N ARG A 100 16.55 -1.28 -5.98
CA ARG A 100 17.78 -0.48 -5.84
C ARG A 100 17.55 0.80 -5.04
N SER A 101 16.34 1.36 -5.10
CA SER A 101 16.01 2.57 -4.34
C SER A 101 15.91 2.33 -2.83
N LEU A 102 15.77 1.07 -2.40
CA LEU A 102 15.73 0.72 -0.98
C LEU A 102 17.12 0.80 -0.30
N PHE A 103 18.19 0.85 -1.09
CA PHE A 103 19.58 0.84 -0.62
C PHE A 103 20.34 2.13 -0.93
N GLY A 104 19.65 3.17 -1.44
CA GLY A 104 20.22 4.45 -1.80
C GLY A 104 19.59 5.62 -1.04
N ASP A 105 20.30 6.74 -0.96
CA ASP A 105 19.84 7.94 -0.25
C ASP A 105 18.78 8.75 -1.04
N GLY A 106 18.37 8.26 -2.23
CA GLY A 106 17.47 8.95 -3.16
C GLY A 106 15.97 8.80 -2.87
N GLY A 107 15.58 8.09 -1.80
CA GLY A 107 14.18 7.78 -1.49
C GLY A 107 13.65 6.53 -2.20
N TYR A 108 12.39 6.16 -1.90
CA TYR A 108 11.76 4.94 -2.41
C TYR A 108 11.09 5.18 -3.76
N GLU A 109 11.53 4.47 -4.80
CA GLU A 109 10.94 4.58 -6.14
C GLU A 109 9.85 3.53 -6.34
N ILE A 110 8.59 4.00 -6.41
CA ILE A 110 7.44 3.19 -6.79
C ILE A 110 7.27 3.30 -8.31
N LYS A 111 7.57 2.22 -9.02
CA LYS A 111 7.43 2.16 -10.48
C LYS A 111 5.97 2.25 -10.92
N SER A 112 5.08 1.53 -10.22
CA SER A 112 3.66 1.58 -10.54
C SER A 112 2.79 1.14 -9.37
N VAL A 113 1.59 1.74 -9.32
CA VAL A 113 0.45 1.27 -8.55
C VAL A 113 -0.67 0.97 -9.56
N ILE A 114 -1.19 -0.25 -9.55
CA ILE A 114 -2.24 -0.69 -10.47
C ILE A 114 -3.38 -1.30 -9.67
N ILE A 115 -4.58 -0.78 -9.90
CA ILE A 115 -5.81 -1.24 -9.26
C ILE A 115 -6.73 -1.76 -10.36
N ASP A 116 -7.03 -3.06 -10.32
CA ASP A 116 -7.81 -3.74 -11.35
C ASP A 116 -9.21 -4.07 -10.82
N LYS A 117 -10.22 -3.63 -11.56
CA LYS A 117 -11.65 -3.79 -11.26
C LYS A 117 -12.02 -3.38 -9.85
N PRO A 118 -11.66 -2.16 -9.40
CA PRO A 118 -12.17 -1.68 -8.13
C PRO A 118 -13.69 -1.48 -8.22
N PHE A 119 -14.37 -1.83 -7.16
CA PHE A 119 -15.76 -1.53 -6.91
C PHE A 119 -15.86 -0.74 -5.61
N VAL A 120 -16.50 0.40 -5.63
CA VAL A 120 -16.81 1.22 -4.47
C VAL A 120 -18.31 1.36 -4.36
N ASN A 121 -18.86 1.10 -3.18
CA ASN A 121 -20.28 1.24 -2.88
C ASN A 121 -20.42 2.21 -1.71
N ALA A 122 -20.53 3.48 -2.03
CA ALA A 122 -20.68 4.57 -1.08
C ALA A 122 -22.16 4.71 -0.67
N ILE A 123 -22.47 4.59 0.63
CA ILE A 123 -23.82 4.64 1.16
C ILE A 123 -23.88 5.67 2.29
N ILE A 124 -24.87 6.56 2.23
CA ILE A 124 -25.35 7.34 3.37
C ILE A 124 -26.68 6.71 3.83
N ASN A 125 -26.77 6.37 5.09
CA ASN A 125 -27.99 5.80 5.66
C ASN A 125 -29.02 6.88 6.01
N ASN A 126 -30.23 6.45 6.45
CA ASN A 126 -31.31 7.37 6.82
C ASN A 126 -30.98 8.28 8.04
N ALA A 127 -29.92 7.97 8.78
CA ALA A 127 -29.43 8.79 9.90
C ALA A 127 -28.28 9.73 9.50
N GLY A 128 -28.01 9.91 8.19
CA GLY A 128 -26.96 10.77 7.65
C GLY A 128 -25.54 10.21 7.86
N LYS A 129 -25.37 8.96 8.31
CA LYS A 129 -24.06 8.35 8.47
C LYS A 129 -23.55 7.80 7.15
N ALA A 130 -22.23 7.93 6.92
CA ALA A 130 -21.55 7.45 5.73
C ALA A 130 -20.81 6.13 6.01
N ASN A 131 -20.91 5.15 5.09
CA ASN A 131 -20.23 3.87 5.24
C ASN A 131 -18.71 3.93 4.99
N TRP A 132 -18.20 5.04 4.46
CA TRP A 132 -16.75 5.26 4.25
C TRP A 132 -16.05 5.96 5.43
N ASP A 133 -16.79 6.35 6.45
CA ASP A 133 -16.21 6.85 7.70
C ASP A 133 -15.75 5.66 8.56
N ILE A 134 -14.65 5.05 8.12
CA ILE A 134 -14.14 3.81 8.68
C ILE A 134 -12.81 3.95 9.41
N VAL A 135 -12.25 5.15 9.52
CA VAL A 135 -11.01 5.37 10.25
C VAL A 135 -11.31 5.39 11.74
N ARG A 136 -10.61 4.58 12.52
CA ARG A 136 -10.70 4.66 13.98
C ARG A 136 -10.03 5.94 14.46
N GLU A 137 -10.75 6.75 15.20
CA GLU A 137 -10.16 7.79 16.00
C GLU A 137 -9.37 7.11 17.12
N PHE A 138 -8.05 7.17 17.05
CA PHE A 138 -7.24 6.84 18.21
C PHE A 138 -7.33 8.05 19.15
N PRO A 139 -7.60 7.86 20.46
CA PRO A 139 -7.42 8.92 21.43
C PRO A 139 -5.98 9.41 21.24
N GLU A 140 -5.81 10.68 20.93
CA GLU A 140 -4.50 11.31 21.04
C GLU A 140 -4.04 11.05 22.47
N GLU A 141 -2.96 10.27 22.64
CA GLU A 141 -2.30 10.20 23.94
C GLU A 141 -1.96 11.66 24.28
N ASP A 142 -2.54 12.10 25.37
CA ASP A 142 -2.46 13.44 25.95
C ASP A 142 -1.02 13.97 25.93
N SER A 143 -0.60 14.52 24.78
CA SER A 143 0.60 15.33 24.66
C SER A 143 0.20 16.70 25.15
N GLY A 144 0.33 16.87 26.47
CA GLY A 144 -0.02 18.09 27.17
C GLY A 144 0.40 19.34 26.40
N ASP A 145 -0.59 20.22 26.25
CA ASP A 145 -0.51 21.66 26.09
C ASP A 145 0.79 22.20 25.46
N GLN A 146 0.81 22.40 24.16
CA GLN A 146 1.68 23.38 23.54
C GLN A 146 0.88 24.32 22.65
N THR A 147 0.50 25.42 23.30
CA THR A 147 0.11 26.72 22.75
C THR A 147 0.93 27.05 21.51
N VAL A 148 0.22 27.32 20.42
CA VAL A 148 0.77 27.93 19.19
C VAL A 148 1.31 29.31 19.60
N THR A 149 2.62 29.47 19.60
CA THR A 149 3.26 30.79 19.61
C THR A 149 4.31 30.84 18.50
N ASP A 150 4.12 31.85 17.75
CA ASP A 150 4.79 32.44 16.61
C ASP A 150 6.33 32.39 16.62
N VAL A 151 6.87 32.19 15.42
CA VAL A 151 8.20 32.45 14.81
C VAL A 151 9.21 33.26 15.67
N THR A 152 10.44 32.76 15.85
CA THR A 152 11.70 33.30 15.30
C THR A 152 12.94 32.55 15.79
N THR A 153 13.77 32.17 14.77
CA THR A 153 15.25 32.15 14.73
C THR A 153 16.07 31.43 15.82
N GLY A 154 16.77 30.38 15.39
CA GLY A 154 18.19 30.16 15.78
C GLY A 154 18.50 28.92 16.59
N GLU A 155 19.37 28.11 16.01
CA GLU A 155 20.40 27.24 16.62
C GLU A 155 20.04 25.80 17.04
N ASP A 156 20.61 24.91 16.23
CA ASP A 156 21.20 23.58 16.51
C ASP A 156 20.71 22.79 17.74
N THR A 157 19.85 21.84 17.49
CA THR A 157 19.80 20.60 18.26
C THR A 157 19.46 19.45 17.33
N ASP A 158 20.35 18.45 17.26
CA ASP A 158 20.18 17.15 16.62
C ASP A 158 18.88 16.47 17.08
N SER A 159 17.79 16.78 16.45
CA SER A 159 16.57 16.00 16.44
C SER A 159 16.56 15.23 15.10
N GLU A 160 16.63 13.91 15.15
CA GLU A 160 16.38 13.05 14.01
C GLU A 160 15.03 13.45 13.41
N GLU A 161 15.07 14.32 12.41
CA GLU A 161 13.90 14.63 11.58
C GLU A 161 13.37 13.31 10.98
N PRO A 162 12.04 13.09 10.95
CA PRO A 162 11.48 11.98 10.23
C PRO A 162 12.02 12.05 8.81
N SER A 163 12.82 11.07 8.43
CA SER A 163 13.47 10.98 7.13
C SER A 163 12.44 11.31 6.06
N ASP A 164 12.67 12.37 5.29
CA ASP A 164 11.85 12.77 4.14
C ASP A 164 11.73 11.56 3.21
N LEU A 165 10.65 10.81 3.35
CA LEU A 165 10.31 9.69 2.48
C LEU A 165 10.00 10.25 1.09
N LYS A 166 11.03 10.49 0.29
CA LYS A 166 10.88 10.87 -1.11
C LYS A 166 10.27 9.71 -1.87
N LEU A 167 8.94 9.66 -1.91
CA LEU A 167 8.20 8.70 -2.70
C LEU A 167 8.15 9.18 -4.16
N MET A 168 8.80 8.45 -5.04
CA MET A 168 8.74 8.71 -6.48
C MET A 168 7.78 7.72 -7.14
N LEU A 169 6.56 8.16 -7.43
CA LEU A 169 5.58 7.38 -8.17
C LEU A 169 5.67 7.70 -9.66
N ARG A 170 5.81 6.67 -10.51
CA ARG A 170 5.93 6.85 -11.97
C ARG A 170 4.68 6.48 -12.75
N LYS A 171 3.84 5.61 -12.22
CA LYS A 171 2.61 5.18 -12.88
C LYS A 171 1.55 4.86 -11.85
N PHE A 172 0.37 5.41 -12.05
CA PHE A 172 -0.85 5.04 -11.33
C PHE A 172 -1.93 4.67 -12.35
N ALA A 173 -2.57 3.52 -12.17
CA ALA A 173 -3.61 3.07 -13.09
C ALA A 173 -4.79 2.46 -12.35
N ILE A 174 -5.99 2.79 -12.79
CA ILE A 174 -7.26 2.14 -12.44
C ILE A 174 -7.82 1.54 -13.72
N ASN A 175 -8.18 0.26 -13.70
CA ASN A 175 -8.77 -0.43 -14.83
C ASN A 175 -10.16 -0.93 -14.48
N ASN A 176 -11.16 -0.62 -15.32
CA ASN A 176 -12.53 -1.14 -15.26
C ASN A 176 -13.16 -1.00 -13.87
N GLY A 177 -13.00 0.16 -13.24
CA GLY A 177 -13.60 0.50 -11.96
C GLY A 177 -15.10 0.72 -12.05
N ARG A 178 -15.79 0.54 -10.92
CA ARG A 178 -17.20 0.88 -10.74
C ARG A 178 -17.39 1.59 -9.41
N VAL A 179 -18.24 2.62 -9.42
CA VAL A 179 -18.62 3.36 -8.22
C VAL A 179 -20.12 3.46 -8.19
N ASN A 180 -20.72 2.99 -7.10
CA ASN A 180 -22.11 3.25 -6.77
C ASN A 180 -22.16 4.23 -5.60
N TYR A 181 -23.08 5.14 -5.64
CA TYR A 181 -23.40 6.06 -4.56
C TYR A 181 -24.90 5.98 -4.28
N THR A 182 -25.26 5.79 -3.03
CA THR A 182 -26.65 5.78 -2.57
C THR A 182 -26.76 6.63 -1.31
N ASP A 183 -27.63 7.63 -1.35
CA ASP A 183 -27.96 8.46 -0.22
C ASP A 183 -29.43 8.23 0.13
N HIS A 184 -29.67 7.57 1.25
CA HIS A 184 -31.03 7.26 1.74
C HIS A 184 -31.68 8.44 2.45
N GLU A 185 -30.89 9.45 2.86
CA GLU A 185 -31.44 10.65 3.48
C GLU A 185 -32.07 11.58 2.43
N SER A 186 -31.42 11.76 1.29
CA SER A 186 -31.86 12.61 0.19
C SER A 186 -32.54 11.86 -0.98
N ASP A 187 -32.68 10.53 -0.89
CA ASP A 187 -33.21 9.64 -1.94
C ASP A 187 -32.47 9.81 -3.28
N MET A 188 -31.17 9.94 -3.23
CA MET A 188 -30.31 10.14 -4.41
C MET A 188 -29.46 8.91 -4.70
N GLN A 189 -29.37 8.55 -6.00
CA GLN A 189 -28.51 7.47 -6.46
C GLN A 189 -27.69 7.89 -7.68
N ALA A 190 -26.44 7.46 -7.72
CA ALA A 190 -25.54 7.65 -8.86
C ALA A 190 -24.67 6.43 -9.07
N ALA A 191 -24.31 6.15 -10.32
CA ALA A 191 -23.42 5.07 -10.66
C ALA A 191 -22.45 5.44 -11.78
N VAL A 192 -21.19 5.06 -11.63
CA VAL A 192 -20.16 5.18 -12.66
C VAL A 192 -19.64 3.76 -12.96
N ASN A 193 -19.66 3.39 -14.23
CA ASN A 193 -19.16 2.10 -14.70
C ASN A 193 -17.98 2.29 -15.63
N ASP A 194 -17.16 1.24 -15.75
CA ASP A 194 -16.00 1.17 -16.66
C ASP A 194 -15.00 2.33 -16.48
N LEU A 195 -14.86 2.80 -15.22
CA LEU A 195 -13.90 3.82 -14.87
C LEU A 195 -12.49 3.31 -15.12
N SER A 196 -11.79 3.93 -16.05
CA SER A 196 -10.38 3.64 -16.32
C SER A 196 -9.59 4.94 -16.30
N PHE A 197 -8.48 4.91 -15.58
CA PHE A 197 -7.63 6.07 -15.37
C PHE A 197 -6.17 5.66 -15.44
N LEU A 198 -5.36 6.44 -16.15
CA LEU A 198 -3.93 6.24 -16.24
C LEU A 198 -3.22 7.58 -16.04
N LEU A 199 -2.38 7.62 -15.03
CA LEU A 199 -1.45 8.71 -14.79
C LEU A 199 -0.03 8.16 -14.88
N SER A 200 0.82 8.79 -15.70
CA SER A 200 2.21 8.38 -15.86
C SER A 200 3.11 9.61 -15.95
N GLY A 201 4.28 9.52 -15.36
CA GLY A 201 5.23 10.61 -15.28
C GLY A 201 6.03 10.56 -13.99
N ASN A 202 6.71 11.63 -13.65
CA ASN A 202 7.32 11.78 -12.33
C ASN A 202 6.30 12.46 -11.40
N LEU A 203 5.54 11.62 -10.67
CA LEU A 203 4.46 12.07 -9.78
C LEU A 203 4.97 12.37 -8.36
N SER A 204 6.27 12.56 -8.22
CA SER A 204 6.91 12.83 -6.94
C SER A 204 7.04 14.33 -6.70
N GLY A 205 6.52 14.80 -5.57
CA GLY A 205 6.83 16.11 -5.03
C GLY A 205 5.95 17.25 -5.54
N SER A 206 6.22 18.43 -5.06
CA SER A 206 5.42 19.65 -5.06
C SER A 206 5.19 20.35 -6.41
N GLN A 207 5.54 19.73 -7.53
CA GLN A 207 5.24 20.26 -8.88
C GLN A 207 4.90 19.11 -9.82
N SER A 208 3.61 18.86 -10.01
CA SER A 208 3.11 18.05 -11.12
C SER A 208 2.92 18.98 -12.31
N VAL A 209 3.79 18.91 -13.30
CA VAL A 209 3.54 19.49 -14.63
C VAL A 209 2.70 18.46 -15.37
N LEU A 210 1.43 18.77 -15.59
CA LEU A 210 0.54 18.02 -16.46
C LEU A 210 0.73 18.60 -17.88
N ASP A 211 1.27 17.78 -18.77
CA ASP A 211 1.28 18.05 -20.22
C ASP A 211 -0.04 17.58 -20.84
#